data_04a251e48a9e00620d58d42f5e54ee23
#
_entry.id   04a251e48a9e00620d58d42f5e54ee23
#
_cell.length_a   1.000
_cell.length_b   1.000
_cell.length_c   1.000
_cell.angle_alpha   90.00
_cell.angle_beta   90.00
_cell.angle_gamma   90.00
#
_symmetry.space_group_name_H-M   'P 1'
#
loop_
_entity.id
_entity.type
_entity.pdbx_description
1 polymer ?
#
loop_
_entity_poly.entity_id
_entity_poly.type
_entity_poly.pdbx_seq_one_letter_code
_entity_poly.pdbx_strand_id
1 'polypeptide(L)'
;MGIFERYLSVWIAAGIIAGVIAGLLLPELFAAVAAFEFAHVNLVVAVLIWLMIYPMMVQVDFSAIKDVGKKPQGLALTLIVNWLIKPFSMAAIGWLFFHGLFADWVDPQTASEYIAGMILLGVAPCTAMVFVWSQLTKGDANYTLVQVSVNDIIMIFAFAPITAFLLGVSDVEVPWETLLLSVVLYVVLPLVAGALTRKALESKHEAHAIESFTGTLKPWSIIGLISTVVILFGLQAPTIVEKPQDIVLIAIPLMIQTYGIFFIAYFAALKMKLAHNIAAPACMIGTSNFFELAVAVAISLFGLHSGAALATVVGVLVEVPVMLSLVWFANRTRGWFEYK
;
A
#
# COMPACT_ATOMS: atom_id res chain seq x y z
N MET A 1 -1.22 19.25 -11.04
CA MET A 1 -1.61 17.83 -11.23
C MET A 1 -1.43 17.45 -12.68
N GLY A 2 -0.70 16.38 -12.95
CA GLY A 2 -0.59 15.81 -14.30
C GLY A 2 -1.89 15.12 -14.73
N ILE A 3 -2.03 14.87 -16.04
CA ILE A 3 -3.18 14.14 -16.60
C ILE A 3 -3.33 12.75 -15.97
N PHE A 4 -2.21 12.08 -15.70
CA PHE A 4 -2.20 10.76 -15.06
C PHE A 4 -2.85 10.79 -13.67
N GLU A 5 -2.43 11.71 -12.81
CA GLU A 5 -2.96 11.83 -11.44
C GLU A 5 -4.45 12.17 -11.43
N ARG A 6 -4.89 12.97 -12.39
CA ARG A 6 -6.30 13.37 -12.53
C ARG A 6 -7.20 12.18 -12.91
N TYR A 7 -6.69 11.25 -13.71
CA TYR A 7 -7.45 10.10 -14.22
C TYR A 7 -6.87 8.77 -13.70
N LEU A 8 -6.23 8.78 -12.54
CA LEU A 8 -5.56 7.62 -11.95
C LEU A 8 -6.47 6.39 -11.88
N SER A 9 -7.73 6.56 -11.43
CA SER A 9 -8.70 5.46 -11.35
C SER A 9 -8.98 4.84 -12.72
N VAL A 10 -9.05 5.68 -13.76
CA VAL A 10 -9.30 5.19 -15.14
C VAL A 10 -8.11 4.40 -15.62
N TRP A 11 -6.88 4.87 -15.35
CA TRP A 11 -5.66 4.17 -15.73
C TRP A 11 -5.51 2.83 -15.00
N ILE A 12 -5.81 2.79 -13.70
CA ILE A 12 -5.79 1.55 -12.93
C ILE A 12 -6.87 0.59 -13.42
N ALA A 13 -8.10 1.06 -13.61
CA ALA A 13 -9.18 0.24 -14.15
C ALA A 13 -8.85 -0.34 -15.55
N ALA A 14 -8.28 0.49 -16.43
CA ALA A 14 -7.83 0.06 -17.74
C ALA A 14 -6.70 -0.97 -17.63
N GLY A 15 -5.74 -0.79 -16.71
CA GLY A 15 -4.67 -1.73 -16.42
C GLY A 15 -5.20 -3.08 -15.91
N ILE A 16 -6.18 -3.07 -15.02
CA ILE A 16 -6.85 -4.27 -14.50
C ILE A 16 -7.52 -5.04 -15.66
N ILE A 17 -8.35 -4.36 -16.44
CA ILE A 17 -9.06 -4.96 -17.58
C ILE A 17 -8.06 -5.52 -18.60
N ALA A 18 -7.04 -4.73 -18.94
CA ALA A 18 -6.00 -5.17 -19.86
C ALA A 18 -5.21 -6.37 -19.32
N GLY A 19 -4.90 -6.39 -18.02
CA GLY A 19 -4.23 -7.49 -17.34
C GLY A 19 -5.06 -8.78 -17.42
N VAL A 20 -6.33 -8.72 -17.02
CA VAL A 20 -7.23 -9.89 -17.07
C VAL A 20 -7.37 -10.41 -18.50
N ILE A 21 -7.63 -9.53 -19.47
CA ILE A 21 -7.74 -9.93 -20.88
C ILE A 21 -6.44 -10.56 -21.39
N ALA A 22 -5.30 -9.92 -21.10
CA ALA A 22 -4.00 -10.42 -21.52
C ALA A 22 -3.67 -11.78 -20.87
N GLY A 23 -3.99 -11.96 -19.58
CA GLY A 23 -3.77 -13.21 -18.86
C GLY A 23 -4.59 -14.37 -19.43
N LEU A 24 -5.82 -14.11 -19.89
CA LEU A 24 -6.67 -15.10 -20.54
C LEU A 24 -6.23 -15.42 -21.98
N LEU A 25 -5.76 -14.41 -22.73
CA LEU A 25 -5.39 -14.57 -24.14
C LEU A 25 -3.96 -15.08 -24.32
N LEU A 26 -3.06 -14.79 -23.40
CA LEU A 26 -1.63 -15.08 -23.47
C LEU A 26 -1.13 -15.87 -22.24
N PRO A 27 -1.75 -16.99 -21.87
CA PRO A 27 -1.42 -17.72 -20.63
C PRO A 27 0.04 -18.18 -20.59
N GLU A 28 0.62 -18.54 -21.75
CA GLU A 28 2.03 -18.94 -21.84
C GLU A 28 3.00 -17.81 -21.48
N LEU A 29 2.68 -16.57 -21.87
CA LEU A 29 3.48 -15.39 -21.51
C LEU A 29 3.48 -15.18 -19.99
N PHE A 30 2.30 -15.26 -19.37
CA PHE A 30 2.17 -15.11 -17.92
C PHE A 30 2.80 -16.28 -17.16
N ALA A 31 2.71 -17.50 -17.69
CA ALA A 31 3.44 -18.64 -17.14
C ALA A 31 4.96 -18.44 -17.22
N ALA A 32 5.49 -17.88 -18.31
CA ALA A 32 6.90 -17.53 -18.41
C ALA A 32 7.29 -16.44 -17.40
N VAL A 33 6.44 -15.40 -17.22
CA VAL A 33 6.67 -14.36 -16.19
C VAL A 33 6.66 -14.98 -14.79
N ALA A 34 5.74 -15.90 -14.50
CA ALA A 34 5.67 -16.63 -13.23
C ALA A 34 6.94 -17.46 -12.98
N ALA A 35 7.48 -18.09 -14.02
CA ALA A 35 8.69 -18.93 -13.93
C ALA A 35 9.99 -18.11 -13.69
N PHE A 36 9.96 -16.79 -13.88
CA PHE A 36 11.09 -15.91 -13.58
C PHE A 36 11.19 -15.62 -12.09
N GLU A 37 11.45 -16.69 -11.32
CA GLU A 37 11.52 -16.66 -9.87
C GLU A 37 12.93 -17.06 -9.38
N PHE A 38 13.41 -16.34 -8.38
CA PHE A 38 14.64 -16.65 -7.67
C PHE A 38 14.43 -16.47 -6.16
N ALA A 39 14.72 -17.51 -5.37
CA ALA A 39 14.52 -17.52 -3.91
C ALA A 39 13.10 -17.08 -3.48
N HIS A 40 12.08 -17.59 -4.13
CA HIS A 40 10.66 -17.23 -3.93
C HIS A 40 10.30 -15.78 -4.27
N VAL A 41 11.16 -15.07 -4.99
CA VAL A 41 10.92 -13.70 -5.46
C VAL A 41 10.74 -13.70 -6.97
N ASN A 42 9.60 -13.25 -7.47
CA ASN A 42 9.41 -13.05 -8.89
C ASN A 42 10.19 -11.82 -9.37
N LEU A 43 11.21 -12.03 -10.19
CA LEU A 43 12.14 -10.98 -10.61
C LEU A 43 11.49 -9.90 -11.47
N VAL A 44 10.49 -10.26 -12.30
CA VAL A 44 9.78 -9.28 -13.13
C VAL A 44 8.98 -8.32 -12.25
N VAL A 45 8.22 -8.88 -11.30
CA VAL A 45 7.45 -8.10 -10.33
C VAL A 45 8.39 -7.25 -9.48
N ALA A 46 9.52 -7.81 -9.03
CA ALA A 46 10.52 -7.10 -8.24
C ALA A 46 11.08 -5.86 -8.97
N VAL A 47 11.44 -6.00 -10.24
CA VAL A 47 11.97 -4.89 -11.06
C VAL A 47 10.91 -3.79 -11.22
N LEU A 48 9.66 -4.16 -11.48
CA LEU A 48 8.58 -3.18 -11.63
C LEU A 48 8.28 -2.44 -10.32
N ILE A 49 8.28 -3.15 -9.20
CA ILE A 49 8.13 -2.55 -7.87
C ILE A 49 9.29 -1.59 -7.58
N TRP A 50 10.52 -1.97 -7.86
CA TRP A 50 11.68 -1.11 -7.72
C TRP A 50 11.58 0.14 -8.59
N LEU A 51 11.17 0.00 -9.84
CA LEU A 51 10.97 1.12 -10.76
C LEU A 51 9.98 2.15 -10.21
N MET A 52 8.98 1.67 -9.48
CA MET A 52 7.96 2.53 -8.87
C MET A 52 8.41 3.11 -7.54
N ILE A 53 8.99 2.31 -6.65
CA ILE A 53 9.33 2.70 -5.28
C ILE A 53 10.59 3.57 -5.23
N TYR A 54 11.61 3.27 -6.04
CA TYR A 54 12.90 3.95 -5.97
C TYR A 54 12.81 5.48 -6.06
N PRO A 55 12.06 6.09 -7.01
CA PRO A 55 11.93 7.55 -7.06
C PRO A 55 11.28 8.16 -5.81
N MET A 56 10.44 7.39 -5.13
CA MET A 56 9.82 7.81 -3.88
C MET A 56 10.81 7.74 -2.73
N MET A 57 11.63 6.70 -2.67
CA MET A 57 12.68 6.55 -1.65
C MET A 57 13.74 7.65 -1.76
N VAL A 58 14.01 8.19 -2.95
CA VAL A 58 14.87 9.38 -3.14
C VAL A 58 14.27 10.63 -2.49
N GLN A 59 12.94 10.71 -2.39
CA GLN A 59 12.26 11.84 -1.75
C GLN A 59 12.25 11.76 -0.22
N VAL A 60 12.51 10.58 0.36
CA VAL A 60 12.55 10.41 1.82
C VAL A 60 13.61 11.32 2.43
N ASP A 61 13.18 12.23 3.31
CA ASP A 61 14.04 13.20 3.98
C ASP A 61 14.29 12.81 5.43
N PHE A 62 15.43 12.19 5.67
CA PHE A 62 15.85 11.84 7.04
C PHE A 62 16.12 13.05 7.93
N SER A 63 16.42 14.22 7.34
CA SER A 63 16.61 15.46 8.11
C SER A 63 15.28 16.01 8.62
N ALA A 64 14.18 15.76 7.88
CA ALA A 64 12.84 16.18 8.25
C ALA A 64 12.33 15.50 9.54
N ILE A 65 12.95 14.40 9.97
CA ILE A 65 12.67 13.76 11.27
C ILE A 65 12.93 14.75 12.42
N LYS A 66 13.87 15.68 12.26
CA LYS A 66 14.13 16.74 13.25
C LYS A 66 12.93 17.68 13.41
N ASP A 67 12.09 17.79 12.38
CA ASP A 67 10.89 18.64 12.37
C ASP A 67 9.64 17.95 12.93
N VAL A 68 9.75 16.68 13.30
CA VAL A 68 8.69 15.87 13.95
C VAL A 68 8.11 16.61 15.17
N GLY A 69 8.97 17.32 15.91
CA GLY A 69 8.56 18.10 17.08
C GLY A 69 7.63 19.28 16.80
N LYS A 70 7.50 19.74 15.55
CA LYS A 70 6.67 20.90 15.20
C LYS A 70 5.16 20.60 15.17
N LYS A 71 4.77 19.36 14.82
CA LYS A 71 3.37 18.94 14.74
C LYS A 71 3.19 17.51 15.26
N PRO A 72 3.52 17.22 16.52
CA PRO A 72 3.63 15.87 17.06
C PRO A 72 2.28 15.15 17.12
N GLN A 73 1.19 15.87 17.27
CA GLN A 73 -0.15 15.27 17.40
C GLN A 73 -0.59 14.55 16.12
N GLY A 74 -0.39 15.18 14.96
CA GLY A 74 -0.73 14.56 13.68
C GLY A 74 0.14 13.33 13.40
N LEU A 75 1.45 13.40 13.73
CA LEU A 75 2.34 12.26 13.61
C LEU A 75 1.92 11.12 14.54
N ALA A 76 1.64 11.42 15.81
CA ALA A 76 1.18 10.42 16.77
C ALA A 76 -0.10 9.73 16.31
N LEU A 77 -1.07 10.51 15.78
CA LEU A 77 -2.29 9.96 15.21
C LEU A 77 -1.99 8.94 14.10
N THR A 78 -1.16 9.33 13.12
CA THR A 78 -0.81 8.46 12.00
C THR A 78 -0.08 7.21 12.46
N LEU A 79 0.88 7.32 13.38
CA LEU A 79 1.63 6.18 13.89
C LEU A 79 0.75 5.20 14.67
N ILE A 80 -0.13 5.71 15.54
CA ILE A 80 -1.08 4.87 16.28
C ILE A 80 -2.01 4.14 15.30
N VAL A 81 -2.54 4.84 14.32
CA VAL A 81 -3.43 4.24 13.32
C VAL A 81 -2.70 3.18 12.51
N ASN A 82 -1.54 3.48 11.95
CA ASN A 82 -0.80 2.57 11.05
C ASN A 82 -0.24 1.34 11.78
N TRP A 83 0.23 1.48 13.01
CA TRP A 83 1.02 0.43 13.66
C TRP A 83 0.30 -0.28 14.80
N LEU A 84 -0.75 0.34 15.39
CA LEU A 84 -1.51 -0.25 16.48
C LEU A 84 -2.97 -0.55 16.14
N ILE A 85 -3.64 0.27 15.31
CA ILE A 85 -5.06 0.05 15.03
C ILE A 85 -5.24 -0.76 13.75
N LYS A 86 -4.70 -0.28 12.63
CA LYS A 86 -4.96 -0.85 11.31
C LYS A 86 -4.57 -2.33 11.17
N PRO A 87 -3.36 -2.78 11.55
CA PRO A 87 -2.97 -4.19 11.42
C PRO A 87 -3.89 -5.13 12.19
N PHE A 88 -4.14 -4.79 13.45
CA PHE A 88 -4.92 -5.65 14.34
C PHE A 88 -6.41 -5.66 13.98
N SER A 89 -6.98 -4.52 13.59
CA SER A 89 -8.35 -4.47 13.11
C SER A 89 -8.52 -5.17 11.77
N MET A 90 -7.52 -5.13 10.88
CA MET A 90 -7.54 -5.87 9.61
C MET A 90 -7.57 -7.39 9.86
N ALA A 91 -6.71 -7.88 10.75
CA ALA A 91 -6.70 -9.29 11.16
C ALA A 91 -8.03 -9.70 11.80
N ALA A 92 -8.56 -8.88 12.73
CA ALA A 92 -9.83 -9.16 13.41
C ALA A 92 -11.02 -9.16 12.44
N ILE A 93 -11.09 -8.22 11.52
CA ILE A 93 -12.13 -8.17 10.49
C ILE A 93 -11.99 -9.37 9.53
N GLY A 94 -10.78 -9.68 9.05
CA GLY A 94 -10.53 -10.85 8.23
C GLY A 94 -11.00 -12.12 8.92
N TRP A 95 -10.62 -12.32 10.17
CA TRP A 95 -11.05 -13.48 10.97
C TRP A 95 -12.57 -13.53 11.16
N LEU A 96 -13.20 -12.40 11.52
CA LEU A 96 -14.65 -12.31 11.71
C LEU A 96 -15.43 -12.67 10.44
N PHE A 97 -14.95 -12.23 9.28
CA PHE A 97 -15.63 -12.51 8.02
C PHE A 97 -15.37 -13.93 7.55
N PHE A 98 -14.14 -14.39 7.48
CA PHE A 98 -13.81 -15.66 6.84
C PHE A 98 -13.98 -16.88 7.75
N HIS A 99 -13.83 -16.76 9.06
CA HIS A 99 -14.14 -17.83 10.00
C HIS A 99 -15.53 -17.68 10.68
N GLY A 100 -16.20 -16.55 10.44
CA GLY A 100 -17.55 -16.31 10.96
C GLY A 100 -18.58 -16.20 9.84
N LEU A 101 -18.73 -15.01 9.27
CA LEU A 101 -19.83 -14.69 8.36
C LEU A 101 -19.80 -15.47 7.03
N PHE A 102 -18.62 -15.79 6.50
CA PHE A 102 -18.40 -16.47 5.22
C PHE A 102 -17.91 -17.91 5.38
N ALA A 103 -17.92 -18.46 6.59
CA ALA A 103 -17.40 -19.81 6.89
C ALA A 103 -18.06 -20.92 6.06
N ASP A 104 -19.33 -20.75 5.71
CA ASP A 104 -20.07 -21.71 4.87
C ASP A 104 -19.77 -21.57 3.36
N TRP A 105 -19.10 -20.49 2.94
CA TRP A 105 -18.90 -20.16 1.51
C TRP A 105 -17.46 -20.34 1.07
N VAL A 106 -16.52 -20.35 2.00
CA VAL A 106 -15.08 -20.44 1.73
C VAL A 106 -14.49 -21.56 2.58
N ASP A 107 -13.72 -22.46 1.96
CA ASP A 107 -13.06 -23.52 2.71
C ASP A 107 -12.01 -22.95 3.69
N PRO A 108 -11.73 -23.65 4.80
CA PRO A 108 -10.87 -23.12 5.88
C PRO A 108 -9.43 -22.76 5.43
N GLN A 109 -8.87 -23.49 4.48
CA GLN A 109 -7.51 -23.21 4.00
C GLN A 109 -7.50 -21.92 3.16
N THR A 110 -8.43 -21.80 2.21
CA THR A 110 -8.59 -20.59 1.40
C THR A 110 -8.92 -19.37 2.28
N ALA A 111 -9.77 -19.56 3.30
CA ALA A 111 -10.07 -18.52 4.29
C ALA A 111 -8.81 -18.00 5.00
N SER A 112 -7.95 -18.90 5.46
CA SER A 112 -6.68 -18.54 6.10
C SER A 112 -5.74 -17.79 5.15
N GLU A 113 -5.69 -18.17 3.88
CA GLU A 113 -4.91 -17.46 2.86
C GLU A 113 -5.46 -16.04 2.60
N TYR A 114 -6.79 -15.87 2.54
CA TYR A 114 -7.39 -14.53 2.39
C TYR A 114 -7.11 -13.64 3.60
N ILE A 115 -7.21 -14.18 4.81
CA ILE A 115 -6.84 -13.47 6.04
C ILE A 115 -5.37 -13.07 6.00
N ALA A 116 -4.48 -13.96 5.56
CA ALA A 116 -3.06 -13.67 5.43
C ALA A 116 -2.80 -12.50 4.47
N GLY A 117 -3.42 -12.50 3.29
CA GLY A 117 -3.31 -11.39 2.35
C GLY A 117 -3.85 -10.06 2.90
N MET A 118 -4.97 -10.10 3.63
CA MET A 118 -5.52 -8.92 4.31
C MET A 118 -4.56 -8.40 5.40
N ILE A 119 -3.96 -9.29 6.20
CA ILE A 119 -2.96 -8.91 7.21
C ILE A 119 -1.77 -8.20 6.54
N LEU A 120 -1.24 -8.75 5.45
CA LEU A 120 -0.13 -8.14 4.71
C LEU A 120 -0.47 -6.74 4.23
N LEU A 121 -1.69 -6.52 3.71
CA LEU A 121 -2.17 -5.18 3.35
C LEU A 121 -2.24 -4.26 4.57
N GLY A 122 -2.80 -4.75 5.68
CA GLY A 122 -3.02 -3.96 6.88
C GLY A 122 -1.74 -3.53 7.59
N VAL A 123 -0.67 -4.33 7.51
CA VAL A 123 0.63 -4.03 8.16
C VAL A 123 1.50 -3.10 7.32
N ALA A 124 1.26 -2.98 6.02
CA ALA A 124 2.05 -2.15 5.13
C ALA A 124 1.44 -0.74 4.96
N PRO A 125 1.97 0.30 5.63
CA PRO A 125 1.52 1.68 5.39
C PRO A 125 1.95 2.16 4.01
N CYS A 126 1.07 2.91 3.33
CA CYS A 126 1.34 3.40 1.98
C CYS A 126 2.41 4.48 1.95
N THR A 127 3.33 4.38 0.98
CA THR A 127 4.36 5.39 0.71
C THR A 127 4.13 6.14 -0.60
N ALA A 128 3.57 5.45 -1.58
CA ALA A 128 3.47 5.92 -2.96
C ALA A 128 2.31 6.87 -3.20
N MET A 129 1.11 6.35 -2.98
CA MET A 129 -0.13 7.03 -3.30
C MET A 129 -0.49 8.15 -2.31
N VAL A 130 0.18 8.18 -1.16
CA VAL A 130 -0.12 9.14 -0.09
C VAL A 130 0.07 10.58 -0.52
N PHE A 131 1.08 10.85 -1.35
CA PHE A 131 1.30 12.20 -1.89
C PHE A 131 0.14 12.63 -2.79
N VAL A 132 -0.42 11.71 -3.57
CA VAL A 132 -1.60 11.98 -4.41
C VAL A 132 -2.81 12.29 -3.52
N TRP A 133 -3.07 11.45 -2.53
CA TRP A 133 -4.19 11.66 -1.59
C TRP A 133 -4.04 12.96 -0.80
N SER A 134 -2.82 13.28 -0.35
CA SER A 134 -2.51 14.53 0.32
C SER A 134 -2.76 15.75 -0.57
N GLN A 135 -2.30 15.72 -1.82
CA GLN A 135 -2.56 16.81 -2.78
C GLN A 135 -4.04 17.00 -3.06
N LEU A 136 -4.77 15.90 -3.27
CA LEU A 136 -6.22 15.93 -3.53
C LEU A 136 -7.02 16.50 -2.35
N THR A 137 -6.55 16.30 -1.12
CA THR A 137 -7.17 16.86 0.10
C THR A 137 -6.59 18.22 0.50
N LYS A 138 -5.73 18.82 -0.33
CA LYS A 138 -5.04 20.08 -0.05
C LYS A 138 -4.22 20.03 1.24
N GLY A 139 -3.55 18.88 1.46
CA GLY A 139 -2.69 18.63 2.59
C GLY A 139 -1.38 19.41 2.52
N ASP A 140 -0.73 19.54 3.66
CA ASP A 140 0.62 20.11 3.79
C ASP A 140 1.64 19.10 3.25
N ALA A 141 2.32 19.45 2.15
CA ALA A 141 3.26 18.57 1.48
C ALA A 141 4.49 18.22 2.35
N ASN A 142 4.99 19.20 3.12
CA ASN A 142 6.13 18.97 4.03
C ASN A 142 5.73 18.02 5.15
N TYR A 143 4.54 18.22 5.73
CA TYR A 143 4.01 17.31 6.73
C TYR A 143 3.85 15.90 6.18
N THR A 144 3.30 15.75 4.97
CA THR A 144 3.14 14.46 4.32
C THR A 144 4.48 13.76 4.12
N LEU A 145 5.51 14.49 3.69
CA LEU A 145 6.86 13.95 3.50
C LEU A 145 7.44 13.43 4.83
N VAL A 146 7.31 14.21 5.92
CA VAL A 146 7.75 13.79 7.25
C VAL A 146 7.04 12.50 7.69
N GLN A 147 5.72 12.44 7.51
CA GLN A 147 4.91 11.28 7.87
C GLN A 147 5.36 10.02 7.12
N VAL A 148 5.53 10.11 5.80
CA VAL A 148 6.00 9.00 4.97
C VAL A 148 7.38 8.55 5.43
N SER A 149 8.33 9.48 5.55
CA SER A 149 9.72 9.17 5.97
C SER A 149 9.78 8.44 7.31
N VAL A 150 8.98 8.88 8.29
CA VAL A 150 8.94 8.23 9.61
C VAL A 150 8.31 6.84 9.51
N ASN A 151 7.21 6.68 8.78
CA ASN A 151 6.57 5.37 8.59
C ASN A 151 7.49 4.38 7.86
N ASP A 152 8.22 4.81 6.84
CA ASP A 152 9.16 3.96 6.09
C ASP A 152 10.30 3.45 6.99
N ILE A 153 10.81 4.29 7.89
CA ILE A 153 11.83 3.87 8.85
C ILE A 153 11.27 2.86 9.86
N ILE A 154 10.08 3.13 10.40
CA ILE A 154 9.43 2.21 11.33
C ILE A 154 9.14 0.87 10.64
N MET A 155 8.75 0.90 9.36
CA MET A 155 8.44 -0.30 8.58
C MET A 155 9.60 -1.29 8.52
N ILE A 156 10.86 -0.82 8.47
CA ILE A 156 12.05 -1.68 8.49
C ILE A 156 12.05 -2.61 9.71
N PHE A 157 11.61 -2.12 10.85
CA PHE A 157 11.68 -2.84 12.13
C PHE A 157 10.33 -3.47 12.54
N ALA A 158 9.22 -2.87 12.16
CA ALA A 158 7.90 -3.24 12.64
C ALA A 158 7.13 -4.18 11.69
N PHE A 159 7.37 -4.10 10.38
CA PHE A 159 6.60 -4.87 9.40
C PHE A 159 6.72 -6.38 9.64
N ALA A 160 7.93 -6.93 9.68
CA ALA A 160 8.13 -8.37 9.84
C ALA A 160 7.62 -8.90 11.19
N PRO A 161 7.94 -8.30 12.34
CA PRO A 161 7.43 -8.77 13.62
C PRO A 161 5.91 -8.73 13.75
N ILE A 162 5.26 -7.65 13.31
CA ILE A 162 3.80 -7.52 13.38
C ILE A 162 3.14 -8.52 12.43
N THR A 163 3.64 -8.64 11.20
CA THR A 163 3.14 -9.61 10.22
C THR A 163 3.23 -11.03 10.77
N ALA A 164 4.40 -11.43 11.26
CA ALA A 164 4.61 -12.77 11.79
C ALA A 164 3.73 -13.04 13.02
N PHE A 165 3.57 -12.08 13.91
CA PHE A 165 2.67 -12.22 15.06
C PHE A 165 1.22 -12.44 14.62
N LEU A 166 0.71 -11.60 13.70
CA LEU A 166 -0.69 -11.68 13.26
C LEU A 166 -0.96 -12.93 12.42
N LEU A 167 -0.03 -13.32 11.55
CA LEU A 167 -0.14 -14.58 10.80
C LEU A 167 -0.10 -15.78 11.74
N GLY A 168 0.80 -15.80 12.73
CA GLY A 168 0.90 -16.88 13.74
C GLY A 168 -0.37 -17.00 14.60
N VAL A 169 -1.00 -15.89 14.98
CA VAL A 169 -2.31 -15.92 15.68
C VAL A 169 -3.43 -16.44 14.80
N SER A 170 -3.28 -16.32 13.46
CA SER A 170 -4.24 -16.81 12.47
C SER A 170 -3.93 -18.24 11.98
N ASP A 171 -3.11 -18.99 12.71
CA ASP A 171 -2.66 -20.37 12.38
C ASP A 171 -1.99 -20.49 11.00
N VAL A 172 -1.34 -19.43 10.53
CA VAL A 172 -0.59 -19.40 9.27
C VAL A 172 0.89 -19.57 9.54
N GLU A 173 1.51 -20.58 8.94
CA GLU A 173 2.95 -20.77 9.03
C GLU A 173 3.69 -19.61 8.37
N VAL A 174 4.68 -19.07 9.07
CA VAL A 174 5.47 -17.93 8.61
C VAL A 174 6.90 -18.35 8.29
N PRO A 175 7.28 -18.40 7.01
CA PRO A 175 8.69 -18.60 6.65
C PRO A 175 9.47 -17.30 6.92
N TRP A 176 10.04 -17.19 8.11
CA TRP A 176 10.75 -16.01 8.59
C TRP A 176 11.87 -15.54 7.66
N GLU A 177 12.61 -16.48 7.07
CA GLU A 177 13.69 -16.14 6.15
C GLU A 177 13.17 -15.40 4.92
N THR A 178 12.08 -15.89 4.33
CA THR A 178 11.44 -15.26 3.17
C THR A 178 10.83 -13.90 3.53
N LEU A 179 10.21 -13.79 4.70
CA LEU A 179 9.64 -12.52 5.17
C LEU A 179 10.73 -11.46 5.38
N LEU A 180 11.83 -11.81 6.04
CA LEU A 180 12.95 -10.90 6.25
C LEU A 180 13.64 -10.53 4.93
N LEU A 181 13.83 -11.50 4.02
CA LEU A 181 14.38 -11.25 2.69
C LEU A 181 13.50 -10.28 1.92
N SER A 182 12.18 -10.44 1.97
CA SER A 182 11.24 -9.53 1.33
C SER A 182 11.35 -8.10 1.87
N VAL A 183 11.47 -7.93 3.19
CA VAL A 183 11.70 -6.61 3.80
C VAL A 183 13.02 -6.00 3.32
N VAL A 184 14.09 -6.79 3.27
CA VAL A 184 15.38 -6.30 2.77
C VAL A 184 15.27 -5.86 1.31
N LEU A 185 14.69 -6.70 0.46
CA LEU A 185 14.60 -6.46 -0.98
C LEU A 185 13.67 -5.30 -1.34
N TYR A 186 12.51 -5.20 -0.69
CA TYR A 186 11.47 -4.26 -1.10
C TYR A 186 11.39 -2.98 -0.26
N VAL A 187 12.05 -2.96 0.91
CA VAL A 187 12.06 -1.78 1.79
C VAL A 187 13.47 -1.26 2.01
N VAL A 188 14.37 -2.09 2.58
CA VAL A 188 15.68 -1.62 3.01
C VAL A 188 16.56 -1.21 1.82
N LEU A 189 16.69 -2.05 0.81
CA LEU A 189 17.55 -1.77 -0.35
C LEU A 189 17.06 -0.55 -1.15
N PRO A 190 15.77 -0.40 -1.50
CA PRO A 190 15.28 0.81 -2.16
C PRO A 190 15.50 2.07 -1.32
N LEU A 191 15.28 1.99 0.00
CA LEU A 191 15.47 3.11 0.90
C LEU A 191 16.94 3.54 1.00
N VAL A 192 17.86 2.58 1.12
CA VAL A 192 19.30 2.85 1.13
C VAL A 192 19.75 3.43 -0.21
N ALA A 193 19.31 2.85 -1.33
CA ALA A 193 19.63 3.37 -2.66
C ALA A 193 19.09 4.80 -2.84
N GLY A 194 17.85 5.06 -2.42
CA GLY A 194 17.24 6.38 -2.43
C GLY A 194 17.99 7.38 -1.58
N ALA A 195 18.35 7.01 -0.36
CA ALA A 195 19.12 7.86 0.58
C ALA A 195 20.51 8.23 0.03
N LEU A 196 21.21 7.26 -0.56
CA LEU A 196 22.51 7.49 -1.18
C LEU A 196 22.40 8.44 -2.39
N THR A 197 21.39 8.23 -3.23
CA THR A 197 21.11 9.09 -4.38
C THR A 197 20.75 10.51 -3.94
N ARG A 198 19.87 10.64 -2.94
CA ARG A 198 19.53 11.93 -2.36
C ARG A 198 20.76 12.67 -1.86
N LYS A 199 21.59 11.99 -1.06
CA LYS A 199 22.85 12.57 -0.55
C LYS A 199 23.79 13.03 -1.67
N ALA A 200 23.89 12.24 -2.75
CA ALA A 200 24.70 12.60 -3.91
C ALA A 200 24.13 13.82 -4.66
N LEU A 201 22.80 13.95 -4.75
CA LEU A 201 22.16 15.11 -5.38
C LEU A 201 22.32 16.38 -4.51
N GLU A 202 22.14 16.26 -3.19
CA GLU A 202 22.32 17.37 -2.23
C GLU A 202 23.77 17.90 -2.23
N SER A 203 24.77 17.03 -2.45
CA SER A 203 26.17 17.43 -2.52
C SER A 203 26.52 18.31 -3.74
N LYS A 204 25.69 18.29 -4.78
CA LYS A 204 25.89 19.15 -5.97
C LYS A 204 25.47 20.60 -5.77
N HIS A 205 24.87 20.95 -4.63
CA HIS A 205 24.40 22.29 -4.25
C HIS A 205 23.46 22.95 -5.27
N GLU A 206 22.83 22.16 -6.14
CA GLU A 206 21.82 22.65 -7.09
C GLU A 206 20.45 22.70 -6.38
N ALA A 207 19.89 23.90 -6.29
CA ALA A 207 18.51 24.07 -5.84
C ALA A 207 17.61 23.26 -6.78
N HIS A 208 16.73 22.42 -6.22
CA HIS A 208 15.82 21.55 -6.98
C HIS A 208 16.43 20.29 -7.68
N ALA A 209 17.67 19.89 -7.38
CA ALA A 209 18.27 18.69 -7.98
C ALA A 209 17.44 17.42 -7.73
N ILE A 210 16.92 17.26 -6.51
CA ILE A 210 16.06 16.11 -6.14
C ILE A 210 14.75 16.16 -6.91
N GLU A 211 14.09 17.31 -6.98
CA GLU A 211 12.82 17.50 -7.68
C GLU A 211 12.96 17.25 -9.19
N SER A 212 14.03 17.77 -9.79
CA SER A 212 14.36 17.55 -11.20
C SER A 212 14.62 16.07 -11.50
N PHE A 213 15.42 15.40 -10.65
CA PHE A 213 15.76 14.00 -10.81
C PHE A 213 14.51 13.10 -10.67
N THR A 214 13.74 13.29 -9.60
CA THR A 214 12.50 12.51 -9.38
C THR A 214 11.44 12.82 -10.42
N GLY A 215 11.37 14.05 -10.90
CA GLY A 215 10.53 14.45 -12.03
C GLY A 215 10.85 13.69 -13.32
N THR A 216 12.13 13.48 -13.61
CA THR A 216 12.59 12.68 -14.76
C THR A 216 12.23 11.20 -14.63
N LEU A 217 12.20 10.68 -13.40
CA LEU A 217 11.82 9.29 -13.11
C LEU A 217 10.31 9.06 -13.02
N LYS A 218 9.52 10.12 -12.90
CA LYS A 218 8.06 10.03 -12.76
C LYS A 218 7.37 9.19 -13.85
N PRO A 219 7.67 9.32 -15.16
CA PRO A 219 7.09 8.45 -16.19
C PRO A 219 7.40 6.97 -15.98
N TRP A 220 8.59 6.64 -15.51
CA TRP A 220 9.01 5.28 -15.21
C TRP A 220 8.25 4.69 -14.02
N SER A 221 8.00 5.50 -12.96
CA SER A 221 7.13 5.09 -11.85
C SER A 221 5.72 4.77 -12.32
N ILE A 222 5.17 5.58 -13.23
CA ILE A 222 3.84 5.35 -13.81
C ILE A 222 3.82 4.07 -14.63
N ILE A 223 4.83 3.84 -15.47
CA ILE A 223 4.97 2.60 -16.24
C ILE A 223 5.10 1.42 -15.29
N GLY A 224 5.93 1.52 -14.25
CA GLY A 224 6.06 0.51 -13.21
C GLY A 224 4.74 0.15 -12.57
N LEU A 225 3.97 1.16 -12.13
CA LEU A 225 2.66 0.97 -11.52
C LEU A 225 1.68 0.26 -12.44
N ILE A 226 1.47 0.78 -13.65
CA ILE A 226 0.51 0.19 -14.60
C ILE A 226 0.94 -1.21 -15.02
N SER A 227 2.23 -1.42 -15.31
CA SER A 227 2.74 -2.75 -15.68
C SER A 227 2.61 -3.75 -14.52
N THR A 228 2.86 -3.33 -13.28
CA THR A 228 2.63 -4.16 -12.10
C THR A 228 1.15 -4.57 -12.01
N VAL A 229 0.23 -3.62 -12.14
CA VAL A 229 -1.21 -3.92 -12.13
C VAL A 229 -1.58 -4.89 -13.26
N VAL A 230 -1.13 -4.65 -14.49
CA VAL A 230 -1.39 -5.54 -15.63
C VAL A 230 -0.86 -6.95 -15.37
N ILE A 231 0.37 -7.07 -14.88
CA ILE A 231 0.99 -8.39 -14.63
C ILE A 231 0.26 -9.10 -13.50
N LEU A 232 0.01 -8.45 -12.38
CA LEU A 232 -0.64 -9.07 -11.23
C LEU A 232 -2.06 -9.56 -11.56
N PHE A 233 -2.84 -8.74 -12.24
CA PHE A 233 -4.19 -9.14 -12.67
C PHE A 233 -4.15 -10.17 -13.79
N GLY A 234 -3.15 -10.14 -14.66
CA GLY A 234 -2.94 -11.16 -15.69
C GLY A 234 -2.57 -12.53 -15.10
N LEU A 235 -1.72 -12.56 -14.11
CA LEU A 235 -1.33 -13.77 -13.38
C LEU A 235 -2.51 -14.37 -12.60
N GLN A 236 -3.41 -13.54 -12.09
CA GLN A 236 -4.60 -13.95 -11.35
C GLN A 236 -5.84 -14.10 -12.26
N ALA A 237 -5.73 -13.86 -13.57
CA ALA A 237 -6.87 -13.83 -14.49
C ALA A 237 -7.71 -15.12 -14.48
N PRO A 238 -7.14 -16.33 -14.48
CA PRO A 238 -7.93 -17.56 -14.36
C PRO A 238 -8.75 -17.59 -13.06
N THR A 239 -8.13 -17.31 -11.93
CA THR A 239 -8.80 -17.30 -10.62
C THR A 239 -9.91 -16.26 -10.55
N ILE A 240 -9.68 -15.07 -11.12
CA ILE A 240 -10.67 -13.98 -11.17
C ILE A 240 -11.92 -14.38 -11.94
N VAL A 241 -11.74 -15.10 -13.06
CA VAL A 241 -12.88 -15.54 -13.91
C VAL A 241 -13.57 -16.77 -13.35
N GLU A 242 -12.81 -17.71 -12.78
CA GLU A 242 -13.37 -18.94 -12.21
C GLU A 242 -14.08 -18.72 -10.88
N LYS A 243 -13.58 -17.76 -10.08
CA LYS A 243 -14.07 -17.47 -8.72
C LYS A 243 -14.43 -15.99 -8.50
N PRO A 244 -15.34 -15.41 -9.29
CA PRO A 244 -15.70 -13.99 -9.15
C PRO A 244 -16.35 -13.68 -7.78
N GLN A 245 -16.94 -14.70 -7.13
CA GLN A 245 -17.50 -14.55 -5.78
C GLN A 245 -16.43 -14.22 -4.75
N ASP A 246 -15.25 -14.83 -4.86
CA ASP A 246 -14.15 -14.62 -3.91
C ASP A 246 -13.67 -13.16 -3.91
N ILE A 247 -13.68 -12.51 -5.08
CA ILE A 247 -13.37 -11.09 -5.19
C ILE A 247 -14.34 -10.25 -4.36
N VAL A 248 -15.63 -10.55 -4.45
CA VAL A 248 -16.66 -9.82 -3.68
C VAL A 248 -16.51 -10.12 -2.19
N LEU A 249 -16.28 -11.38 -1.82
CA LEU A 249 -16.10 -11.78 -0.43
C LEU A 249 -14.86 -11.11 0.20
N ILE A 250 -13.77 -10.96 -0.54
CA ILE A 250 -12.57 -10.25 -0.07
C ILE A 250 -12.80 -8.74 -0.05
N ALA A 251 -13.48 -8.18 -1.06
CA ALA A 251 -13.71 -6.75 -1.17
C ALA A 251 -14.54 -6.17 -0.02
N ILE A 252 -15.55 -6.91 0.46
CA ILE A 252 -16.43 -6.44 1.54
C ILE A 252 -15.67 -6.11 2.83
N PRO A 253 -14.91 -7.03 3.45
CA PRO A 253 -14.16 -6.73 4.67
C PRO A 253 -13.08 -5.66 4.44
N LEU A 254 -12.44 -5.62 3.25
CA LEU A 254 -11.48 -4.59 2.91
C LEU A 254 -12.12 -3.19 2.84
N MET A 255 -13.30 -3.06 2.25
CA MET A 255 -14.04 -1.80 2.25
C MET A 255 -14.41 -1.35 3.66
N ILE A 256 -14.94 -2.27 4.47
CA ILE A 256 -15.31 -1.98 5.87
C ILE A 256 -14.08 -1.51 6.65
N GLN A 257 -12.96 -2.20 6.50
CA GLN A 257 -11.70 -1.83 7.13
C GLN A 257 -11.26 -0.43 6.71
N THR A 258 -11.23 -0.15 5.41
CA THR A 258 -10.74 1.12 4.87
C THR A 258 -11.59 2.29 5.34
N TYR A 259 -12.91 2.20 5.22
CA TYR A 259 -13.81 3.23 5.76
C TYR A 259 -13.72 3.34 7.28
N GLY A 260 -13.68 2.21 7.99
CA GLY A 260 -13.59 2.16 9.45
C GLY A 260 -12.35 2.90 9.97
N ILE A 261 -11.18 2.58 9.43
CA ILE A 261 -9.91 3.22 9.81
C ILE A 261 -9.94 4.72 9.50
N PHE A 262 -10.42 5.10 8.32
CA PHE A 262 -10.54 6.51 7.99
C PHE A 262 -11.38 7.27 9.01
N PHE A 263 -12.57 6.79 9.31
CA PHE A 263 -13.46 7.48 10.25
C PHE A 263 -12.91 7.49 11.68
N ILE A 264 -12.26 6.42 12.13
CA ILE A 264 -11.58 6.41 13.43
C ILE A 264 -10.53 7.52 13.48
N ALA A 265 -9.65 7.58 12.47
CA ALA A 265 -8.61 8.60 12.38
C ALA A 265 -9.20 10.00 12.24
N TYR A 266 -10.24 10.17 11.42
CA TYR A 266 -10.86 11.45 11.14
C TYR A 266 -11.54 12.06 12.36
N PHE A 267 -12.30 11.26 13.10
CA PHE A 267 -12.93 11.73 14.34
C PHE A 267 -11.91 11.95 15.46
N ALA A 268 -10.83 11.15 15.50
CA ALA A 268 -9.73 11.41 16.43
C ALA A 268 -9.03 12.75 16.09
N ALA A 269 -8.77 13.02 14.81
CA ALA A 269 -8.20 14.29 14.35
C ALA A 269 -9.09 15.50 14.71
N LEU A 270 -10.42 15.36 14.58
CA LEU A 270 -11.38 16.39 15.00
C LEU A 270 -11.30 16.64 16.52
N LYS A 271 -11.30 15.57 17.34
CA LYS A 271 -11.16 15.71 18.79
C LYS A 271 -9.83 16.32 19.22
N MET A 272 -8.77 16.02 18.49
CA MET A 272 -7.42 16.60 18.70
C MET A 272 -7.30 18.03 18.18
N LYS A 273 -8.35 18.57 17.54
CA LYS A 273 -8.39 19.92 16.95
C LYS A 273 -7.24 20.16 15.96
N LEU A 274 -6.92 19.18 15.14
CA LEU A 274 -5.90 19.32 14.11
C LEU A 274 -6.43 20.23 12.99
N ALA A 275 -5.56 21.06 12.39
CA ALA A 275 -5.92 21.78 11.19
C ALA A 275 -6.18 20.83 10.02
N HIS A 276 -7.14 21.12 9.14
CA HIS A 276 -7.54 20.25 8.04
C HIS A 276 -6.36 19.80 7.15
N ASN A 277 -5.43 20.72 6.84
CA ASN A 277 -4.26 20.42 6.01
C ASN A 277 -3.25 19.44 6.67
N ILE A 278 -3.42 19.13 7.96
CA ILE A 278 -2.69 18.11 8.70
C ILE A 278 -3.57 16.88 8.90
N ALA A 279 -4.83 17.09 9.31
CA ALA A 279 -5.79 16.03 9.63
C ALA A 279 -6.10 15.16 8.42
N ALA A 280 -6.41 15.79 7.26
CA ALA A 280 -6.77 15.04 6.06
C ALA A 280 -5.61 14.14 5.57
N PRO A 281 -4.37 14.63 5.34
CA PRO A 281 -3.27 13.73 4.99
C PRO A 281 -2.99 12.68 6.06
N ALA A 282 -3.06 13.01 7.36
CA ALA A 282 -2.86 12.02 8.43
C ALA A 282 -3.85 10.86 8.32
N CYS A 283 -5.14 11.17 8.08
CA CYS A 283 -6.17 10.16 7.90
C CYS A 283 -5.98 9.34 6.63
N MET A 284 -5.61 9.98 5.51
CA MET A 284 -5.34 9.29 4.25
C MET A 284 -4.13 8.34 4.35
N ILE A 285 -3.04 8.79 5.00
CA ILE A 285 -1.86 7.96 5.25
C ILE A 285 -2.22 6.76 6.14
N GLY A 286 -3.00 6.98 7.19
CA GLY A 286 -3.44 5.92 8.09
C GLY A 286 -4.36 4.89 7.44
N THR A 287 -5.05 5.28 6.38
CA THR A 287 -6.05 4.45 5.70
C THR A 287 -5.49 3.68 4.52
N SER A 288 -4.62 4.30 3.72
CA SER A 288 -4.04 3.71 2.51
C SER A 288 -3.04 2.59 2.83
N ASN A 289 -2.94 1.61 1.94
CA ASN A 289 -2.06 0.46 2.09
C ASN A 289 -0.92 0.52 1.06
N PHE A 290 0.21 -0.06 1.42
CA PHE A 290 1.32 -0.27 0.48
C PHE A 290 1.11 -1.62 -0.21
N PHE A 291 0.17 -1.66 -1.14
CA PHE A 291 -0.25 -2.89 -1.79
C PHE A 291 0.90 -3.56 -2.55
N GLU A 292 1.83 -2.81 -3.09
CA GLU A 292 2.97 -3.33 -3.85
C GLU A 292 3.88 -4.21 -2.98
N LEU A 293 4.16 -3.75 -1.77
CA LEU A 293 4.89 -4.55 -0.79
C LEU A 293 4.06 -5.76 -0.36
N ALA A 294 2.78 -5.54 -0.06
CA ALA A 294 1.90 -6.62 0.38
C ALA A 294 1.78 -7.74 -0.66
N VAL A 295 1.61 -7.39 -1.94
CA VAL A 295 1.57 -8.36 -3.04
C VAL A 295 2.89 -9.09 -3.19
N ALA A 296 4.02 -8.38 -3.18
CA ALA A 296 5.34 -8.98 -3.32
C ALA A 296 5.62 -9.99 -2.21
N VAL A 297 5.28 -9.63 -0.96
CA VAL A 297 5.44 -10.51 0.20
C VAL A 297 4.45 -11.69 0.13
N ALA A 298 3.18 -11.45 -0.26
CA ALA A 298 2.20 -12.52 -0.42
C ALA A 298 2.65 -13.57 -1.44
N ILE A 299 3.16 -13.13 -2.59
CA ILE A 299 3.70 -14.02 -3.63
C ILE A 299 4.90 -14.79 -3.10
N SER A 300 5.81 -14.12 -2.40
CA SER A 300 7.04 -14.74 -1.87
C SER A 300 6.75 -15.75 -0.76
N LEU A 301 5.74 -15.52 0.08
CA LEU A 301 5.41 -16.41 1.20
C LEU A 301 4.49 -17.57 0.80
N PHE A 302 3.51 -17.30 -0.04
CA PHE A 302 2.40 -18.22 -0.33
C PHE A 302 2.33 -18.65 -1.79
N GLY A 303 3.14 -18.05 -2.64
CA GLY A 303 3.13 -18.31 -4.08
C GLY A 303 2.15 -17.42 -4.85
N LEU A 304 2.40 -17.39 -6.15
CA LEU A 304 1.72 -16.49 -7.09
C LEU A 304 0.19 -16.73 -7.21
N HIS A 305 -0.23 -17.99 -7.13
CA HIS A 305 -1.63 -18.38 -7.29
C HIS A 305 -2.37 -18.57 -5.95
N SER A 306 -1.76 -18.12 -4.84
CA SER A 306 -2.37 -18.23 -3.52
C SER A 306 -3.55 -17.29 -3.33
N GLY A 307 -4.45 -17.65 -2.43
CA GLY A 307 -5.51 -16.76 -1.96
C GLY A 307 -4.98 -15.49 -1.31
N ALA A 308 -3.80 -15.56 -0.68
CA ALA A 308 -3.14 -14.38 -0.11
C ALA A 308 -2.74 -13.38 -1.20
N ALA A 309 -2.14 -13.84 -2.31
CA ALA A 309 -1.83 -12.99 -3.44
C ALA A 309 -3.12 -12.40 -4.06
N LEU A 310 -4.18 -13.20 -4.21
CA LEU A 310 -5.47 -12.72 -4.69
C LEU A 310 -6.04 -11.63 -3.78
N ALA A 311 -6.04 -11.82 -2.47
CA ALA A 311 -6.56 -10.83 -1.53
C ALA A 311 -5.82 -9.50 -1.60
N THR A 312 -4.49 -9.52 -1.78
CA THR A 312 -3.71 -8.29 -1.97
C THR A 312 -4.04 -7.58 -3.28
N VAL A 313 -4.28 -8.33 -4.35
CA VAL A 313 -4.69 -7.77 -5.66
C VAL A 313 -6.09 -7.17 -5.61
N VAL A 314 -7.03 -7.83 -4.93
CA VAL A 314 -8.37 -7.26 -4.66
C VAL A 314 -8.27 -5.98 -3.83
N GLY A 315 -7.28 -5.89 -2.93
CA GLY A 315 -6.97 -4.67 -2.20
C GLY A 315 -6.75 -3.46 -3.10
N VAL A 316 -6.02 -3.61 -4.21
CA VAL A 316 -5.82 -2.54 -5.20
C VAL A 316 -7.13 -2.10 -5.84
N LEU A 317 -7.97 -3.06 -6.19
CA LEU A 317 -9.26 -2.81 -6.83
C LEU A 317 -10.20 -2.01 -5.92
N VAL A 318 -10.19 -2.31 -4.63
CA VAL A 318 -11.01 -1.65 -3.61
C VAL A 318 -10.44 -0.29 -3.21
N GLU A 319 -9.13 -0.20 -3.03
CA GLU A 319 -8.50 0.98 -2.42
C GLU A 319 -8.75 2.24 -3.21
N VAL A 320 -8.54 2.24 -4.52
CA VAL A 320 -8.60 3.48 -5.31
C VAL A 320 -9.99 4.12 -5.31
N PRO A 321 -11.10 3.39 -5.60
CA PRO A 321 -12.45 3.97 -5.54
C PRO A 321 -12.83 4.46 -4.14
N VAL A 322 -12.48 3.68 -3.10
CA VAL A 322 -12.78 4.03 -1.71
C VAL A 322 -12.01 5.28 -1.30
N MET A 323 -10.71 5.34 -1.56
CA MET A 323 -9.88 6.50 -1.23
C MET A 323 -10.36 7.77 -1.92
N LEU A 324 -10.81 7.71 -3.18
CA LEU A 324 -11.39 8.86 -3.87
C LEU A 324 -12.69 9.34 -3.23
N SER A 325 -13.54 8.42 -2.76
CA SER A 325 -14.74 8.76 -2.01
C SER A 325 -14.40 9.45 -0.68
N LEU A 326 -13.34 9.00 -0.01
CA LEU A 326 -12.84 9.59 1.23
C LEU A 326 -12.20 10.96 1.01
N VAL A 327 -11.47 11.15 -0.09
CA VAL A 327 -10.97 12.46 -0.53
C VAL A 327 -12.12 13.43 -0.73
N TRP A 328 -13.18 13.01 -1.42
CA TRP A 328 -14.38 13.82 -1.61
C TRP A 328 -15.02 14.18 -0.26
N PHE A 329 -15.17 13.22 0.64
CA PHE A 329 -15.71 13.43 1.98
C PHE A 329 -14.86 14.43 2.78
N ALA A 330 -13.54 14.24 2.84
CA ALA A 330 -12.62 15.12 3.57
C ALA A 330 -12.68 16.57 3.05
N ASN A 331 -12.75 16.75 1.72
CA ASN A 331 -12.88 18.08 1.13
C ASN A 331 -14.22 18.74 1.44
N ARG A 332 -15.32 17.97 1.44
CA ARG A 332 -16.67 18.48 1.74
C ARG A 332 -16.85 18.87 3.20
N THR A 333 -16.17 18.19 4.10
CA THR A 333 -16.24 18.40 5.56
C THR A 333 -15.10 19.25 6.10
N ARG A 334 -14.36 19.93 5.23
CA ARG A 334 -13.24 20.81 5.62
C ARG A 334 -13.63 21.83 6.70
N GLY A 335 -14.83 22.39 6.62
CA GLY A 335 -15.33 23.36 7.61
C GLY A 335 -15.45 22.82 9.03
N TRP A 336 -15.47 21.49 9.22
CA TRP A 336 -15.47 20.89 10.57
C TRP A 336 -14.16 21.12 11.33
N PHE A 337 -13.08 21.45 10.61
CA PHE A 337 -11.74 21.73 11.16
C PHE A 337 -11.44 23.23 11.31
N GLU A 338 -12.43 24.10 11.06
CA GLU A 338 -12.33 25.53 11.30
C GLU A 338 -12.73 25.81 12.74
N TYR A 339 -11.74 25.77 13.63
CA TYR A 339 -11.93 26.14 15.04
C TYR A 339 -11.88 27.66 15.17
N LYS A 340 -12.97 28.25 15.70
CA LYS A 340 -13.06 29.69 16.04
C LYS A 340 -12.25 30.01 17.29
#